data_c2998a249e981c7a9c6225ed10d2ec05
#
_entry.id   c2998a249e981c7a9c6225ed10d2ec05
#
_cell.length_a   1.000
_cell.length_b   1.000
_cell.length_c   1.000
_cell.angle_alpha   90.00
_cell.angle_beta   90.00
_cell.angle_gamma   90.00
#
_symmetry.space_group_name_H-M   'P 1'
#
loop_
_entity.id
_entity.type
_entity.pdbx_description
1 polymer ?
#
loop_
_entity_poly.entity_id
_entity_poly.type
_entity_poly.pdbx_seq_one_letter_code
_entity_poly.pdbx_strand_id
1 'polypeptide(L)'
;MRFFVALSLPENLRWQLRLLCGGLPGARWVPPENFHITLRFLGDVDGRDIDYVDAALANIRAPGFMLRLAGVGHFASGNRVKAVWAGVEKEPALLHLHDKIESAVVRAGLPPDGQKYTPHVTLTWPKDPPISKLQQYLAGHNLFRSDPFEVTHFTLFTSELGSENSVYHAERSYALTARPQLVQNTGR
;
A
#
# COMPACT_ATOMS: atom_id res chain seq x y z
N MET A 1 17.80 7.17 7.02
CA MET A 1 17.25 6.13 6.10
C MET A 1 15.74 6.12 6.28
N ARG A 2 14.98 6.15 5.20
CA ARG A 2 13.52 6.23 5.28
C ARG A 2 12.92 4.83 5.37
N PHE A 3 12.03 4.64 6.31
CA PHE A 3 11.34 3.37 6.54
C PHE A 3 9.83 3.50 6.29
N PHE A 4 9.22 2.41 5.90
CA PHE A 4 7.75 2.28 5.82
C PHE A 4 7.33 0.81 5.97
N VAL A 5 6.10 0.61 6.41
CA VAL A 5 5.47 -0.71 6.52
C VAL A 5 4.44 -0.86 5.42
N ALA A 6 4.46 -1.97 4.70
CA ALA A 6 3.59 -2.18 3.55
C ALA A 6 3.24 -3.65 3.31
N LEU A 7 2.23 -3.85 2.47
CA LEU A 7 1.91 -5.13 1.86
C LEU A 7 2.55 -5.22 0.47
N SER A 8 3.30 -6.28 0.23
CA SER A 8 3.77 -6.65 -1.10
C SER A 8 2.62 -7.23 -1.92
N LEU A 9 2.66 -7.04 -3.23
CA LEU A 9 1.66 -7.57 -4.15
C LEU A 9 2.18 -8.81 -4.87
N PRO A 10 1.32 -9.80 -5.16
CA PRO A 10 1.69 -10.94 -6.02
C PRO A 10 2.13 -10.48 -7.42
N GLU A 11 2.98 -11.25 -8.06
CA GLU A 11 3.53 -10.90 -9.37
C GLU A 11 2.45 -10.72 -10.45
N ASN A 12 1.47 -11.62 -10.50
CA ASN A 12 0.35 -11.53 -11.43
C ASN A 12 -0.46 -10.23 -11.25
N LEU A 13 -0.62 -9.76 -10.01
CA LEU A 13 -1.31 -8.52 -9.74
C LEU A 13 -0.48 -7.30 -10.17
N ARG A 14 0.83 -7.33 -9.96
CA ARG A 14 1.75 -6.28 -10.46
C ARG A 14 1.68 -6.15 -11.98
N TRP A 15 1.54 -7.26 -12.70
CA TRP A 15 1.34 -7.26 -14.15
C TRP A 15 -0.02 -6.67 -14.56
N GLN A 16 -1.10 -6.99 -13.83
CA GLN A 16 -2.42 -6.37 -14.06
C GLN A 16 -2.35 -4.85 -13.88
N LEU A 17 -1.71 -4.37 -12.82
CA LEU A 17 -1.52 -2.95 -12.56
C LEU A 17 -0.70 -2.25 -13.65
N ARG A 18 0.31 -2.93 -14.20
CA ARG A 18 1.11 -2.40 -15.32
C ARG A 18 0.25 -2.05 -16.53
N LEU A 19 -0.85 -2.76 -16.77
CA LEU A 19 -1.76 -2.48 -17.88
C LEU A 19 -2.49 -1.14 -17.69
N LEU A 20 -2.57 -0.61 -16.48
CA LEU A 20 -3.11 0.72 -16.19
C LEU A 20 -2.08 1.84 -16.42
N CYS A 21 -0.80 1.50 -16.61
CA CYS A 21 0.28 2.46 -16.73
C CYS A 21 0.42 2.93 -18.18
N GLY A 22 -0.22 4.05 -18.50
CA GLY A 22 -0.20 4.66 -19.84
C GLY A 22 -1.33 5.68 -20.00
N GLY A 23 -1.26 6.46 -21.05
CA GLY A 23 -2.34 7.37 -21.44
C GLY A 23 -2.50 8.65 -20.60
N LEU A 24 -1.58 8.93 -19.67
CA LEU A 24 -1.58 10.17 -18.89
C LEU A 24 -0.31 10.97 -19.18
N PRO A 25 -0.38 12.13 -19.86
CA PRO A 25 0.77 12.95 -20.14
C PRO A 25 1.46 13.42 -18.87
N GLY A 26 2.81 13.45 -18.89
CA GLY A 26 3.63 13.87 -17.75
C GLY A 26 3.70 12.86 -16.60
N ALA A 27 3.11 11.68 -16.75
CA ALA A 27 3.16 10.63 -15.75
C ALA A 27 4.54 9.96 -15.71
N ARG A 28 5.08 9.82 -14.49
CA ARG A 28 6.21 8.93 -14.19
C ARG A 28 5.65 7.71 -13.49
N TRP A 29 5.52 6.62 -14.24
CA TRP A 29 4.91 5.40 -13.74
C TRP A 29 5.85 4.69 -12.77
N VAL A 30 5.26 4.23 -11.67
CA VAL A 30 5.97 3.41 -10.69
C VAL A 30 6.35 2.08 -11.34
N PRO A 31 7.60 1.63 -11.22
CA PRO A 31 7.99 0.31 -11.72
C PRO A 31 7.20 -0.81 -11.01
N PRO A 32 6.82 -1.89 -11.72
CA PRO A 32 5.98 -2.95 -11.14
C PRO A 32 6.53 -3.58 -9.85
N GLU A 33 7.85 -3.69 -9.74
CA GLU A 33 8.53 -4.20 -8.53
C GLU A 33 8.32 -3.30 -7.30
N ASN A 34 8.00 -2.03 -7.51
CA ASN A 34 7.74 -1.06 -6.45
C ASN A 34 6.25 -0.94 -6.08
N PHE A 35 5.35 -1.63 -6.75
CA PHE A 35 3.93 -1.61 -6.37
C PHE A 35 3.70 -2.26 -5.01
N HIS A 36 3.08 -1.52 -4.11
CA HIS A 36 2.77 -1.98 -2.76
C HIS A 36 1.56 -1.22 -2.20
N ILE A 37 0.97 -1.73 -1.14
CA ILE A 37 -0.02 -0.99 -0.33
C ILE A 37 0.67 -0.55 0.95
N THR A 38 0.90 0.75 1.09
CA THR A 38 1.47 1.29 2.32
C THR A 38 0.50 1.13 3.48
N LEU A 39 1.00 0.65 4.61
CA LEU A 39 0.29 0.57 5.88
C LEU A 39 0.68 1.75 6.78
N ARG A 40 1.96 2.09 6.83
CA ARG A 40 2.47 3.18 7.67
C ARG A 40 3.82 3.69 7.16
N PHE A 41 3.92 4.99 6.91
CA PHE A 41 5.22 5.65 6.73
C PHE A 41 5.83 5.95 8.10
N LEU A 42 7.10 5.58 8.28
CA LEU A 42 7.84 5.86 9.51
C LEU A 42 8.75 7.09 9.34
N GLY A 43 9.13 7.41 8.12
CA GLY A 43 10.06 8.50 7.80
C GLY A 43 11.51 8.13 8.10
N ASP A 44 12.32 9.14 8.35
CA ASP A 44 13.71 8.94 8.75
C ASP A 44 13.76 8.54 10.23
N VAL A 45 14.15 7.29 10.47
CA VAL A 45 14.27 6.69 11.81
C VAL A 45 15.71 6.28 12.03
N ASP A 46 16.25 6.55 13.20
CA ASP A 46 17.61 6.14 13.53
C ASP A 46 17.68 4.66 14.00
N GLY A 47 18.93 4.12 14.07
CA GLY A 47 19.11 2.68 14.23
C GLY A 47 18.54 2.11 15.54
N ARG A 48 18.49 2.90 16.61
CA ARG A 48 18.00 2.43 17.91
C ARG A 48 16.46 2.41 17.94
N ASP A 49 15.85 3.42 17.37
CA ASP A 49 14.39 3.55 17.34
C ASP A 49 13.77 2.52 16.39
N ILE A 50 14.46 2.20 15.28
CA ILE A 50 13.96 1.17 14.37
C ILE A 50 13.99 -0.23 15.00
N ASP A 51 14.94 -0.52 15.89
CA ASP A 51 14.96 -1.80 16.63
C ASP A 51 13.74 -1.93 17.56
N TYR A 52 13.32 -0.84 18.22
CA TYR A 52 12.09 -0.84 19.02
C TYR A 52 10.82 -1.01 18.15
N VAL A 53 10.79 -0.36 17.01
CA VAL A 53 9.68 -0.52 16.03
C VAL A 53 9.62 -1.96 15.52
N ASP A 54 10.75 -2.54 15.13
CA ASP A 54 10.82 -3.92 14.66
C ASP A 54 10.32 -4.91 15.71
N ALA A 55 10.79 -4.78 16.95
CA ALA A 55 10.32 -5.60 18.05
C ALA A 55 8.80 -5.45 18.30
N ALA A 56 8.27 -4.25 18.19
CA ALA A 56 6.83 -3.99 18.34
C ALA A 56 6.00 -4.60 17.20
N LEU A 57 6.48 -4.49 15.95
CA LEU A 57 5.84 -5.09 14.77
C LEU A 57 5.85 -6.62 14.85
N ALA A 58 6.94 -7.24 15.30
CA ALA A 58 7.07 -8.69 15.47
C ALA A 58 6.07 -9.28 16.49
N ASN A 59 5.57 -8.46 17.41
CA ASN A 59 4.58 -8.88 18.40
C ASN A 59 3.12 -8.74 17.94
N ILE A 60 2.87 -8.20 16.75
CA ILE A 60 1.51 -8.08 16.21
C ILE A 60 0.94 -9.47 15.93
N ARG A 61 -0.29 -9.71 16.40
CA ARG A 61 -1.08 -10.89 16.09
C ARG A 61 -2.35 -10.44 15.38
N ALA A 62 -2.48 -10.80 14.10
CA ALA A 62 -3.64 -10.55 13.28
C ALA A 62 -3.79 -11.68 12.25
N PRO A 63 -5.02 -12.08 11.90
CA PRO A 63 -5.22 -13.11 10.88
C PRO A 63 -4.91 -12.59 9.49
N GLY A 64 -4.46 -13.51 8.60
CA GLY A 64 -4.44 -13.25 7.17
C GLY A 64 -5.84 -13.02 6.62
N PHE A 65 -5.94 -12.41 5.45
CA PHE A 65 -7.21 -12.06 4.81
C PHE A 65 -7.08 -12.01 3.30
N MET A 66 -8.22 -12.05 2.61
CA MET A 66 -8.29 -11.81 1.17
C MET A 66 -8.45 -10.32 0.92
N LEU A 67 -7.80 -9.85 -0.13
CA LEU A 67 -7.86 -8.45 -0.56
C LEU A 67 -8.07 -8.35 -2.06
N ARG A 68 -8.69 -7.28 -2.52
CA ARG A 68 -8.92 -7.01 -3.94
C ARG A 68 -8.69 -5.54 -4.22
N LEU A 69 -8.08 -5.23 -5.36
CA LEU A 69 -8.01 -3.86 -5.87
C LEU A 69 -9.24 -3.55 -6.70
N ALA A 70 -9.73 -2.32 -6.64
CA ALA A 70 -10.87 -1.87 -7.40
C ALA A 70 -10.81 -0.37 -7.69
N GLY A 71 -11.04 -0.02 -8.95
CA GLY A 71 -11.09 1.35 -9.41
C GLY A 71 -9.73 2.06 -9.39
N VAL A 72 -9.77 3.31 -9.80
CA VAL A 72 -8.64 4.24 -9.79
C VAL A 72 -9.06 5.56 -9.18
N GLY A 73 -8.12 6.31 -8.65
CA GLY A 73 -8.37 7.62 -8.09
C GLY A 73 -7.10 8.46 -8.06
N HIS A 74 -7.20 9.62 -7.45
CA HIS A 74 -6.07 10.53 -7.31
C HIS A 74 -6.09 11.26 -5.97
N PHE A 75 -4.93 11.71 -5.54
CA PHE A 75 -4.79 12.69 -4.47
C PHE A 75 -4.40 14.04 -5.06
N ALA A 76 -4.95 15.11 -4.51
CA ALA A 76 -4.62 16.47 -4.90
C ALA A 76 -4.46 17.36 -3.66
N SER A 77 -3.68 18.42 -3.81
CA SER A 77 -3.57 19.52 -2.85
C SER A 77 -3.86 20.81 -3.60
N GLY A 78 -5.01 21.43 -3.35
CA GLY A 78 -5.53 22.49 -4.19
C GLY A 78 -5.72 21.98 -5.63
N ASN A 79 -5.17 22.71 -6.60
CA ASN A 79 -5.23 22.35 -8.02
C ASN A 79 -4.10 21.39 -8.47
N ARG A 80 -3.19 21.01 -7.57
CA ARG A 80 -2.04 20.18 -7.92
C ARG A 80 -2.32 18.70 -7.63
N VAL A 81 -2.30 17.88 -8.67
CA VAL A 81 -2.38 16.42 -8.55
C VAL A 81 -1.08 15.89 -7.93
N LYS A 82 -1.19 15.10 -6.87
CA LYS A 82 -0.05 14.54 -6.13
C LYS A 82 0.27 13.12 -6.54
N ALA A 83 -0.77 12.30 -6.69
CA ALA A 83 -0.64 10.90 -7.06
C ALA A 83 -1.88 10.42 -7.79
N VAL A 84 -1.70 9.46 -8.68
CA VAL A 84 -2.78 8.63 -9.26
C VAL A 84 -2.55 7.21 -8.79
N TRP A 85 -3.62 6.52 -8.39
CA TRP A 85 -3.52 5.24 -7.70
C TRP A 85 -4.65 4.28 -8.08
N ALA A 86 -4.39 2.99 -7.89
CA ALA A 86 -5.41 1.95 -7.88
C ALA A 86 -5.98 1.81 -6.46
N GLY A 87 -7.30 1.74 -6.37
CA GLY A 87 -8.01 1.62 -5.09
C GLY A 87 -7.99 0.22 -4.53
N VAL A 88 -8.33 0.11 -3.27
CA VAL A 88 -8.48 -1.16 -2.54
C VAL A 88 -9.93 -1.30 -2.10
N GLU A 89 -10.55 -2.47 -2.33
CA GLU A 89 -11.89 -2.74 -1.81
C GLU A 89 -11.90 -2.63 -0.28
N LYS A 90 -13.02 -2.17 0.25
CA LYS A 90 -13.18 -2.05 1.70
C LYS A 90 -13.07 -3.41 2.35
N GLU A 91 -12.04 -3.59 3.18
CA GLU A 91 -11.75 -4.82 3.90
C GLU A 91 -11.48 -4.49 5.38
N PRO A 92 -12.38 -4.88 6.30
CA PRO A 92 -12.21 -4.59 7.73
C PRO A 92 -10.92 -5.16 8.33
N ALA A 93 -10.46 -6.33 7.84
CA ALA A 93 -9.22 -6.94 8.33
C ALA A 93 -7.99 -6.11 7.98
N LEU A 94 -7.97 -5.44 6.82
CA LEU A 94 -6.91 -4.50 6.45
C LEU A 94 -6.87 -3.30 7.39
N LEU A 95 -8.03 -2.71 7.69
CA LEU A 95 -8.12 -1.59 8.61
C LEU A 95 -7.68 -1.99 10.02
N HIS A 96 -8.08 -3.17 10.47
CA HIS A 96 -7.65 -3.72 11.76
C HIS A 96 -6.14 -3.93 11.83
N LEU A 97 -5.53 -4.46 10.77
CA LEU A 97 -4.07 -4.60 10.69
C LEU A 97 -3.37 -3.24 10.73
N HIS A 98 -3.87 -2.27 9.96
CA HIS A 98 -3.36 -0.89 9.98
C HIS A 98 -3.40 -0.31 11.39
N ASP A 99 -4.52 -0.42 12.10
CA ASP A 99 -4.67 0.13 13.46
C ASP A 99 -3.74 -0.55 14.48
N LYS A 100 -3.49 -1.86 14.32
CA LYS A 100 -2.50 -2.57 15.14
C LYS A 100 -1.08 -2.09 14.86
N ILE A 101 -0.73 -1.86 13.60
CA ILE A 101 0.59 -1.34 13.21
C ILE A 101 0.76 0.08 13.74
N GLU A 102 -0.21 0.97 13.55
CA GLU A 102 -0.18 2.33 14.07
C GLU A 102 0.02 2.33 15.60
N SER A 103 -0.78 1.54 16.31
CA SER A 103 -0.65 1.41 17.76
C SER A 103 0.70 0.86 18.21
N ALA A 104 1.27 -0.09 17.48
CA ALA A 104 2.59 -0.66 17.78
C ALA A 104 3.70 0.37 17.58
N VAL A 105 3.66 1.10 16.47
CA VAL A 105 4.63 2.13 16.10
C VAL A 105 4.61 3.30 17.10
N VAL A 106 3.40 3.75 17.50
CA VAL A 106 3.26 4.82 18.49
C VAL A 106 3.79 4.37 19.86
N ARG A 107 3.50 3.14 20.29
CA ARG A 107 4.06 2.59 21.54
C ARG A 107 5.57 2.42 21.49
N ALA A 108 6.14 2.20 20.33
CA ALA A 108 7.60 2.16 20.13
C ALA A 108 8.27 3.54 20.17
N GLY A 109 7.49 4.63 20.26
CA GLY A 109 7.99 5.98 20.46
C GLY A 109 7.88 6.91 19.25
N LEU A 110 7.36 6.45 18.11
CA LEU A 110 7.16 7.33 16.96
C LEU A 110 5.84 8.12 17.09
N PRO A 111 5.75 9.32 16.50
CA PRO A 111 4.52 10.09 16.53
C PRO A 111 3.40 9.41 15.74
N PRO A 112 2.13 9.63 16.10
CA PRO A 112 0.99 9.16 15.32
C PRO A 112 0.95 9.79 13.93
N ASP A 113 0.43 9.07 12.92
CA ASP A 113 0.34 9.59 11.54
C ASP A 113 -0.62 10.78 11.43
N GLY A 114 -1.69 10.78 12.18
CA GLY A 114 -2.68 11.86 12.19
C GLY A 114 -3.50 12.02 10.91
N GLN A 115 -3.22 11.23 9.86
CA GLN A 115 -3.94 11.26 8.59
C GLN A 115 -4.97 10.13 8.51
N LYS A 116 -6.07 10.39 7.79
CA LYS A 116 -7.04 9.35 7.49
C LYS A 116 -6.40 8.30 6.57
N TYR A 117 -6.39 7.06 7.02
CA TYR A 117 -5.89 5.95 6.21
C TYR A 117 -6.80 5.71 4.98
N THR A 118 -6.22 5.78 3.81
CA THR A 118 -6.86 5.49 2.52
C THR A 118 -5.99 4.49 1.78
N PRO A 119 -6.28 3.17 1.88
CA PRO A 119 -5.44 2.16 1.25
C PRO A 119 -5.48 2.26 -0.27
N HIS A 120 -4.31 2.24 -0.90
CA HIS A 120 -4.16 2.38 -2.34
C HIS A 120 -2.81 1.83 -2.80
N VAL A 121 -2.69 1.58 -4.11
CA VAL A 121 -1.42 1.35 -4.78
C VAL A 121 -1.11 2.54 -5.66
N THR A 122 -0.06 3.28 -5.37
CA THR A 122 0.36 4.42 -6.21
C THR A 122 0.85 3.92 -7.56
N LEU A 123 0.28 4.43 -8.64
CA LEU A 123 0.66 4.11 -10.02
C LEU A 123 1.64 5.14 -10.58
N THR A 124 1.45 6.41 -10.26
CA THR A 124 2.31 7.50 -10.72
C THR A 124 2.22 8.72 -9.83
N TRP A 125 3.29 9.50 -9.80
CA TRP A 125 3.32 10.90 -9.35
C TRP A 125 3.40 11.80 -10.59
N PRO A 126 2.26 12.20 -11.16
CA PRO A 126 2.25 12.97 -12.40
C PRO A 126 2.75 14.39 -12.16
N LYS A 127 3.42 14.95 -13.16
CA LYS A 127 3.83 16.34 -13.17
C LYS A 127 2.81 17.15 -13.97
N ASP A 128 1.97 17.90 -13.26
CA ASP A 128 0.97 18.83 -13.81
C ASP A 128 0.18 18.28 -15.03
N PRO A 129 -0.51 17.14 -14.89
CA PRO A 129 -1.26 16.57 -16.00
C PRO A 129 -2.43 17.48 -16.36
N PRO A 130 -2.77 17.64 -17.64
CA PRO A 130 -3.99 18.36 -18.03
C PRO A 130 -5.23 17.73 -17.38
N ILE A 131 -6.09 18.55 -16.76
CA ILE A 131 -7.27 18.09 -16.02
C ILE A 131 -8.16 17.19 -16.88
N SER A 132 -8.38 17.57 -18.14
CA SER A 132 -9.17 16.76 -19.08
C SER A 132 -8.59 15.38 -19.33
N LYS A 133 -7.25 15.26 -19.39
CA LYS A 133 -6.55 13.98 -19.57
C LYS A 133 -6.61 13.12 -18.30
N LEU A 134 -6.49 13.74 -17.13
CA LEU A 134 -6.69 13.04 -15.87
C LEU A 134 -8.12 12.49 -15.77
N GLN A 135 -9.13 13.30 -16.08
CA GLN A 135 -10.55 12.87 -16.07
C GLN A 135 -10.79 11.72 -17.06
N GLN A 136 -10.25 11.79 -18.27
CA GLN A 136 -10.32 10.69 -19.25
C GLN A 136 -9.66 9.42 -18.72
N TYR A 137 -8.49 9.53 -18.12
CA TYR A 137 -7.78 8.40 -17.53
C TYR A 137 -8.60 7.73 -16.43
N LEU A 138 -9.11 8.52 -15.48
CA LEU A 138 -9.93 8.01 -14.39
C LEU A 138 -11.22 7.36 -14.89
N ALA A 139 -11.92 8.00 -15.84
CA ALA A 139 -13.13 7.45 -16.42
C ALA A 139 -12.89 6.15 -17.21
N GLY A 140 -11.75 6.06 -17.91
CA GLY A 140 -11.38 4.88 -18.69
C GLY A 140 -10.98 3.66 -17.84
N HIS A 141 -10.59 3.87 -16.57
CA HIS A 141 -10.10 2.80 -15.68
C HIS A 141 -10.93 2.62 -14.42
N ASN A 142 -12.04 3.33 -14.24
CA ASN A 142 -12.87 3.28 -13.03
C ASN A 142 -13.51 1.91 -12.75
N LEU A 143 -13.63 1.06 -13.77
CA LEU A 143 -14.15 -0.31 -13.67
C LEU A 143 -13.05 -1.35 -13.42
N PHE A 144 -11.79 -0.91 -13.28
CA PHE A 144 -10.72 -1.84 -12.96
C PHE A 144 -11.03 -2.63 -11.69
N ARG A 145 -10.84 -3.93 -11.77
CA ARG A 145 -11.00 -4.84 -10.64
C ARG A 145 -10.03 -6.00 -10.77
N SER A 146 -9.20 -6.22 -9.77
CA SER A 146 -8.25 -7.32 -9.76
C SER A 146 -8.91 -8.63 -9.33
N ASP A 147 -8.23 -9.75 -9.59
CA ASP A 147 -8.51 -10.97 -8.86
C ASP A 147 -8.23 -10.78 -7.36
N PRO A 148 -8.93 -11.50 -6.47
CA PRO A 148 -8.62 -11.48 -5.06
C PRO A 148 -7.27 -12.15 -4.81
N PHE A 149 -6.51 -11.64 -3.84
CA PHE A 149 -5.25 -12.22 -3.41
C PHE A 149 -5.18 -12.34 -1.89
N GLU A 150 -4.45 -13.32 -1.42
CA GLU A 150 -4.29 -13.55 0.01
C GLU A 150 -3.16 -12.70 0.58
N VAL A 151 -3.43 -12.01 1.69
CA VAL A 151 -2.44 -11.30 2.49
C VAL A 151 -2.04 -12.21 3.65
N THR A 152 -0.80 -12.68 3.63
CA THR A 152 -0.25 -13.62 4.62
C THR A 152 0.81 -12.99 5.52
N HIS A 153 1.32 -11.83 5.17
CA HIS A 153 2.37 -11.11 5.90
C HIS A 153 2.36 -9.62 5.54
N PHE A 154 3.01 -8.83 6.36
CA PHE A 154 3.38 -7.45 6.07
C PHE A 154 4.89 -7.27 6.24
N THR A 155 5.46 -6.22 5.67
CA THR A 155 6.91 -6.07 5.54
C THR A 155 7.34 -4.66 5.93
N LEU A 156 8.43 -4.58 6.68
CA LEU A 156 9.18 -3.35 6.92
C LEU A 156 10.16 -3.15 5.76
N PHE A 157 10.09 -2.01 5.11
CA PHE A 157 10.94 -1.62 3.99
C PHE A 157 11.79 -0.42 4.32
N THR A 158 12.97 -0.36 3.71
CA THR A 158 13.73 0.88 3.54
C THR A 158 13.53 1.44 2.13
N SER A 159 13.66 2.76 2.02
CA SER A 159 13.61 3.48 0.75
C SER A 159 14.89 4.28 0.57
N GLU A 160 15.58 4.02 -0.51
CA GLU A 160 16.73 4.78 -0.96
C GLU A 160 16.37 5.56 -2.23
N LEU A 161 16.90 6.78 -2.36
CA LEU A 161 16.75 7.57 -3.59
C LEU A 161 17.68 7.01 -4.65
N GLY A 162 17.13 6.36 -5.65
CA GLY A 162 17.85 6.00 -6.86
C GLY A 162 17.93 7.16 -7.86
N SER A 163 18.67 6.99 -8.93
CA SER A 163 18.84 8.02 -9.98
C SER A 163 17.54 8.34 -10.73
N GLU A 164 16.69 7.35 -10.94
CA GLU A 164 15.42 7.50 -11.67
C GLU A 164 14.19 7.27 -10.78
N ASN A 165 14.23 6.28 -9.91
CA ASN A 165 13.15 5.89 -9.00
C ASN A 165 13.73 5.52 -7.63
N SER A 166 12.87 5.54 -6.61
CA SER A 166 13.23 4.98 -5.31
C SER A 166 13.45 3.47 -5.42
N VAL A 167 14.47 2.98 -4.72
CA VAL A 167 14.73 1.55 -4.55
C VAL A 167 14.24 1.15 -3.17
N TYR A 168 13.44 0.09 -3.11
CA TYR A 168 12.91 -0.43 -1.85
C TYR A 168 13.58 -1.75 -1.50
N HIS A 169 14.03 -1.87 -0.25
CA HIS A 169 14.63 -3.09 0.27
C HIS A 169 13.73 -3.62 1.38
N ALA A 170 13.37 -4.90 1.28
CA ALA A 170 12.64 -5.59 2.33
C ALA A 170 13.61 -5.92 3.48
N GLU A 171 13.44 -5.27 4.61
CA GLU A 171 14.27 -5.47 5.80
C GLU A 171 13.79 -6.66 6.63
N ARG A 172 12.48 -6.69 6.90
CA ARG A 172 11.87 -7.76 7.68
C ARG A 172 10.42 -8.00 7.31
N SER A 173 10.04 -9.27 7.27
CA SER A 173 8.67 -9.71 7.02
C SER A 173 8.07 -10.32 8.28
N TYR A 174 6.79 -10.01 8.54
CA TYR A 174 6.05 -10.45 9.72
C TYR A 174 4.84 -11.26 9.27
N ALA A 175 4.79 -12.53 9.66
CA ALA A 175 3.71 -13.43 9.28
C ALA A 175 2.42 -13.08 10.02
N LEU A 176 1.30 -13.09 9.30
CA LEU A 176 -0.03 -13.10 9.89
C LEU A 176 -0.41 -14.54 10.31
N THR A 177 -1.34 -14.68 11.25
CA THR A 177 -1.86 -15.99 11.64
C THR A 177 -2.72 -16.57 10.53
N ALA A 178 -2.96 -17.88 10.56
CA ALA A 178 -3.82 -18.54 9.58
C ALA A 178 -5.18 -17.84 9.48
N ARG A 179 -5.68 -17.71 8.25
CA ARG A 179 -6.99 -17.13 8.00
C ARG A 179 -8.07 -18.04 8.64
N PRO A 180 -9.05 -17.45 9.36
CA PRO A 180 -10.20 -18.23 9.84
C PRO A 180 -10.87 -18.93 8.66
N GLN A 181 -11.02 -20.25 8.74
CA GLN A 181 -11.80 -20.98 7.76
C GLN A 181 -13.27 -20.59 7.93
N LEU A 182 -13.92 -20.19 6.86
CA LEU A 182 -15.36 -20.07 6.82
C LEU A 182 -15.90 -21.49 7.04
N VAL A 183 -16.48 -21.75 8.20
CA VAL A 183 -17.24 -22.97 8.46
C VAL A 183 -18.41 -22.92 7.47
N GLN A 184 -18.31 -23.71 6.39
CA GLN A 184 -19.47 -23.96 5.54
C GLN A 184 -20.46 -24.73 6.42
N ASN A 185 -21.44 -24.01 6.94
CA ASN A 185 -22.60 -24.61 7.56
C ASN A 185 -23.39 -25.28 6.43
N THR A 186 -23.02 -26.53 6.11
CA THR A 186 -23.87 -27.41 5.33
C THR A 186 -25.04 -27.77 6.23
N GLY A 187 -26.03 -26.87 6.27
CA GLY A 187 -27.33 -27.15 6.86
C GLY A 187 -27.95 -28.35 6.15
N ARG A 188 -28.21 -29.40 6.92
CA ARG A 188 -29.14 -30.48 6.56
C ARG A 188 -30.55 -29.95 6.64
#